data_65bf254d836e0a68464f374cf7aa28bf
#
_entry.id   65bf254d836e0a68464f374cf7aa28bf
#
_cell.length_a   1.000
_cell.length_b   1.000
_cell.length_c   1.000
_cell.angle_alpha   90.00
_cell.angle_beta   90.00
_cell.angle_gamma   90.00
#
_symmetry.space_group_name_H-M   'P 1'
#
loop_
_entity.id
_entity.type
_entity.pdbx_description
1 polymer ?
#
loop_
_entity_poly.entity_id
_entity_poly.type
_entity_poly.pdbx_seq_one_letter_code
_entity_poly.pdbx_strand_id
1 'polypeptide(L)'
;RVCKALGVERVEYVVEPKVDGVSISLRYEHGVLVQAATRGDGRTGDDITANARTIRSIPLRIESATPVLEVRGEVYLGHAAFARLNEERAAAGEPLFANPRNATAGSLKQLDPKVVAARPLAAVFYATGEWTGPEFATQAELLRGLKQLGFPVAALWWECRDIAAVIERAMELQQREGELAYDMDGAVVKVNRLALWRQLGATAKAPRFAMAYKYSREQAQTILRGITL
;
A
#
# COMPACT_ATOMS: atom_id res chain seq x y z
N ARG A 1 20.85 -9.13 -10.17
CA ARG A 1 21.09 -9.49 -8.76
C ARG A 1 20.29 -10.71 -8.36
N VAL A 2 18.95 -10.71 -8.55
CA VAL A 2 18.06 -11.81 -8.15
C VAL A 2 18.46 -13.11 -8.84
N CYS A 3 18.53 -13.15 -10.17
CA CYS A 3 18.94 -14.36 -10.93
C CYS A 3 20.29 -14.90 -10.48
N LYS A 4 21.29 -14.03 -10.24
CA LYS A 4 22.61 -14.44 -9.73
C LYS A 4 22.53 -15.07 -8.34
N ALA A 5 21.70 -14.51 -7.45
CA ALA A 5 21.54 -15.03 -6.09
C ALA A 5 20.82 -16.39 -6.06
N LEU A 6 19.93 -16.63 -7.02
CA LEU A 6 19.17 -17.88 -7.13
C LEU A 6 19.84 -18.93 -8.01
N GLY A 7 20.91 -18.58 -8.77
CA GLY A 7 21.56 -19.49 -9.71
C GLY A 7 20.69 -19.86 -10.92
N VAL A 8 19.78 -18.98 -11.34
CA VAL A 8 18.84 -19.21 -12.44
C VAL A 8 18.98 -18.14 -13.52
N GLU A 9 18.62 -18.48 -14.75
CA GLU A 9 18.69 -17.54 -15.87
C GLU A 9 17.51 -16.54 -15.88
N ARG A 10 16.34 -16.96 -15.41
CA ARG A 10 15.10 -16.18 -15.47
C ARG A 10 14.28 -16.29 -14.20
N VAL A 11 13.64 -15.22 -13.84
CA VAL A 11 12.72 -15.12 -12.70
C VAL A 11 11.47 -14.37 -13.14
N GLU A 12 10.32 -14.81 -12.69
CA GLU A 12 9.04 -14.14 -12.89
C GLU A 12 8.81 -13.10 -11.78
N TYR A 13 8.17 -12.01 -12.15
CA TYR A 13 7.91 -10.88 -11.26
C TYR A 13 6.45 -10.46 -11.29
N VAL A 14 6.03 -9.69 -10.28
CA VAL A 14 4.79 -8.92 -10.29
C VAL A 14 5.16 -7.44 -10.19
N VAL A 15 4.52 -6.61 -11.02
CA VAL A 15 4.60 -5.14 -10.96
C VAL A 15 3.30 -4.62 -10.39
N GLU A 16 3.38 -3.84 -9.33
CA GLU A 16 2.26 -3.24 -8.61
C GLU A 16 2.49 -1.73 -8.47
N PRO A 17 1.43 -0.88 -8.40
CA PRO A 17 1.60 0.54 -8.11
C PRO A 17 2.13 0.72 -6.69
N LYS A 18 3.05 1.65 -6.54
CA LYS A 18 3.51 2.10 -5.23
C LYS A 18 2.60 3.21 -4.73
N VAL A 19 1.54 2.82 -4.07
CA VAL A 19 0.54 3.76 -3.52
C VAL A 19 1.21 4.70 -2.52
N ASP A 20 0.97 6.00 -2.65
CA ASP A 20 1.48 7.02 -1.73
C ASP A 20 0.45 7.31 -0.63
N GLY A 21 0.43 6.44 0.37
CA GLY A 21 -0.50 6.47 1.48
C GLY A 21 0.17 6.24 2.83
N VAL A 22 -0.55 5.62 3.74
CA VAL A 22 -0.10 5.22 5.07
C VAL A 22 -0.25 3.72 5.24
N SER A 23 0.85 3.04 5.50
CA SER A 23 0.85 1.59 5.70
C SER A 23 0.00 1.16 6.88
N ILE A 24 -0.79 0.10 6.66
CA ILE A 24 -1.65 -0.52 7.65
C ILE A 24 -1.44 -2.03 7.69
N SER A 25 -1.48 -2.61 8.87
CA SER A 25 -1.62 -4.04 9.10
C SER A 25 -2.97 -4.30 9.77
N LEU A 26 -3.72 -5.25 9.23
CA LEU A 26 -5.01 -5.71 9.74
C LEU A 26 -4.87 -7.14 10.23
N ARG A 27 -5.31 -7.43 11.44
CA ARG A 27 -5.37 -8.79 11.99
C ARG A 27 -6.83 -9.25 12.09
N TYR A 28 -7.09 -10.38 11.46
CA TYR A 28 -8.37 -11.08 11.56
C TYR A 28 -8.18 -12.37 12.35
N GLU A 29 -9.14 -12.64 13.24
CA GLU A 29 -9.24 -13.91 13.95
C GLU A 29 -10.62 -14.51 13.68
N HIS A 30 -10.62 -15.75 13.21
CA HIS A 30 -11.86 -16.45 12.78
C HIS A 30 -12.73 -15.58 11.85
N GLY A 31 -12.09 -14.89 10.91
CA GLY A 31 -12.74 -14.02 9.92
C GLY A 31 -13.22 -12.66 10.44
N VAL A 32 -12.98 -12.30 11.69
CA VAL A 32 -13.38 -11.00 12.27
C VAL A 32 -12.17 -10.09 12.43
N LEU A 33 -12.27 -8.82 12.03
CA LEU A 33 -11.24 -7.81 12.26
C LEU A 33 -11.11 -7.52 13.76
N VAL A 34 -9.99 -7.95 14.37
CA VAL A 34 -9.71 -7.75 15.79
C VAL A 34 -8.74 -6.61 16.04
N GLN A 35 -7.79 -6.36 15.14
CA GLN A 35 -6.79 -5.32 15.31
C GLN A 35 -6.40 -4.68 13.98
N ALA A 36 -6.12 -3.37 14.03
CA ALA A 36 -5.48 -2.62 12.95
C ALA A 36 -4.37 -1.75 13.54
N ALA A 37 -3.18 -1.77 12.92
CA ALA A 37 -2.03 -1.00 13.38
C ALA A 37 -1.35 -0.26 12.24
N THR A 38 -0.75 0.89 12.55
CA THR A 38 0.17 1.57 11.63
C THR A 38 1.50 0.82 11.57
N ARG A 39 2.32 1.14 10.57
CA ARG A 39 3.65 0.52 10.42
C ARG A 39 4.60 0.84 11.58
N GLY A 40 4.48 2.04 12.18
CA GLY A 40 5.43 2.52 13.17
C GLY A 40 6.89 2.43 12.71
N ASP A 41 7.75 1.91 13.58
CA ASP A 41 9.16 1.64 13.31
C ASP A 41 9.41 0.29 12.60
N GLY A 42 8.34 -0.44 12.28
CA GLY A 42 8.36 -1.78 11.67
C GLY A 42 8.27 -2.93 12.67
N ARG A 43 8.30 -2.64 13.99
CA ARG A 43 8.10 -3.60 15.09
C ARG A 43 6.89 -3.21 15.93
N THR A 44 6.77 -1.94 16.26
CA THR A 44 5.67 -1.36 17.02
C THR A 44 4.99 -0.28 16.19
N GLY A 45 3.67 -0.21 16.24
CA GLY A 45 2.85 0.78 15.56
C GLY A 45 1.70 1.22 16.45
N ASP A 46 1.06 2.34 16.09
CA ASP A 46 -0.11 2.82 16.80
C ASP A 46 -1.30 1.89 16.52
N ASP A 47 -2.05 1.52 17.55
CA ASP A 47 -3.33 0.84 17.38
C ASP A 47 -4.36 1.86 16.84
N ILE A 48 -4.86 1.56 15.66
CA ILE A 48 -5.85 2.39 14.96
C ILE A 48 -7.13 1.60 14.66
N THR A 49 -7.40 0.54 15.42
CA THR A 49 -8.50 -0.39 15.15
C THR A 49 -9.86 0.32 15.07
N ALA A 50 -10.15 1.22 15.99
CA ALA A 50 -11.41 1.97 15.97
C ALA A 50 -11.55 2.83 14.71
N ASN A 51 -10.46 3.47 14.27
CA ASN A 51 -10.41 4.29 13.06
C ASN A 51 -10.50 3.43 11.78
N ALA A 52 -9.76 2.33 11.73
CA ALA A 52 -9.77 1.41 10.60
C ALA A 52 -11.17 0.81 10.35
N ARG A 53 -11.93 0.54 11.41
CA ARG A 53 -13.31 0.04 11.30
C ARG A 53 -14.29 1.03 10.64
N THR A 54 -13.95 2.30 10.54
CA THR A 54 -14.76 3.31 9.85
C THR A 54 -14.47 3.39 8.34
N ILE A 55 -13.37 2.80 7.87
CA ILE A 55 -12.97 2.81 6.46
C ILE A 55 -13.80 1.78 5.70
N ARG A 56 -14.71 2.25 4.85
CA ARG A 56 -15.70 1.41 4.17
C ARG A 56 -15.11 0.32 3.28
N SER A 57 -13.90 0.53 2.76
CA SER A 57 -13.20 -0.44 1.90
C SER A 57 -12.52 -1.55 2.71
N ILE A 58 -12.47 -1.48 4.04
CA ILE A 58 -11.92 -2.52 4.90
C ILE A 58 -13.05 -3.46 5.33
N PRO A 59 -13.03 -4.74 4.97
CA PRO A 59 -14.03 -5.69 5.42
C PRO A 59 -13.91 -5.92 6.92
N LEU A 60 -14.99 -5.75 7.67
CA LEU A 60 -15.02 -6.04 9.12
C LEU A 60 -15.13 -7.54 9.39
N ARG A 61 -15.64 -8.29 8.42
CA ARG A 61 -15.72 -9.74 8.40
C ARG A 61 -15.32 -10.26 7.02
N ILE A 62 -14.64 -11.39 7.01
CA ILE A 62 -14.28 -12.13 5.81
C ILE A 62 -14.76 -13.56 5.94
N GLU A 63 -15.14 -14.19 4.82
CA GLU A 63 -15.44 -15.60 4.77
C GLU A 63 -14.13 -16.40 4.71
N SER A 64 -13.61 -16.76 5.86
CA SER A 64 -12.40 -17.55 5.97
C SER A 64 -12.49 -18.48 7.18
N ALA A 65 -12.20 -19.75 6.97
CA ALA A 65 -12.04 -20.74 8.05
C ALA A 65 -10.67 -20.62 8.76
N THR A 66 -9.83 -19.68 8.31
CA THR A 66 -8.48 -19.49 8.83
C THR A 66 -8.53 -18.91 10.23
N PRO A 67 -7.89 -19.53 11.24
CA PRO A 67 -7.85 -19.00 12.60
C PRO A 67 -7.26 -17.60 12.68
N VAL A 68 -6.16 -17.36 11.94
CA VAL A 68 -5.48 -16.06 11.92
C VAL A 68 -5.12 -15.65 10.49
N LEU A 69 -5.42 -14.41 10.16
CA LEU A 69 -4.97 -13.74 8.93
C LEU A 69 -4.51 -12.32 9.26
N GLU A 70 -3.24 -12.04 9.03
CA GLU A 70 -2.72 -10.67 8.97
C GLU A 70 -2.63 -10.24 7.50
N VAL A 71 -3.22 -9.08 7.17
CA VAL A 71 -3.18 -8.48 5.83
C VAL A 71 -2.53 -7.11 5.90
N ARG A 72 -1.62 -6.83 4.98
CA ARG A 72 -0.88 -5.57 4.90
C ARG A 72 -1.28 -4.80 3.65
N GLY A 73 -1.47 -3.51 3.84
CA GLY A 73 -1.92 -2.62 2.79
C GLY A 73 -1.49 -1.18 2.99
N GLU A 74 -2.08 -0.31 2.19
CA GLU A 74 -1.90 1.12 2.25
C GLU A 74 -3.26 1.80 2.30
N VAL A 75 -3.47 2.67 3.30
CA VAL A 75 -4.63 3.55 3.36
C VAL A 75 -4.29 4.84 2.63
N TYR A 76 -5.23 5.35 1.86
CA TYR A 76 -5.07 6.57 1.09
C TYR A 76 -6.35 7.41 1.09
N LEU A 77 -6.20 8.68 0.74
CA LEU A 77 -7.30 9.57 0.41
C LEU A 77 -7.28 9.80 -1.10
N GLY A 78 -8.37 9.49 -1.78
CA GLY A 78 -8.48 9.69 -3.22
C GLY A 78 -8.49 11.17 -3.62
N HIS A 79 -8.10 11.50 -4.86
CA HIS A 79 -7.94 12.87 -5.36
C HIS A 79 -9.18 13.74 -5.14
N ALA A 80 -10.37 13.26 -5.53
CA ALA A 80 -11.62 14.00 -5.35
C ALA A 80 -11.96 14.26 -3.87
N ALA A 81 -11.67 13.28 -3.02
CA ALA A 81 -11.88 13.40 -1.57
C ALA A 81 -10.90 14.37 -0.91
N PHE A 82 -9.65 14.38 -1.37
CA PHE A 82 -8.62 15.32 -0.92
C PHE A 82 -8.97 16.75 -1.30
N ALA A 83 -9.40 16.99 -2.55
CA ALA A 83 -9.82 18.31 -3.02
C ALA A 83 -10.95 18.84 -2.15
N ARG A 84 -12.02 18.04 -1.94
CA ARG A 84 -13.15 18.44 -1.10
C ARG A 84 -12.73 18.70 0.35
N LEU A 85 -11.88 17.88 0.93
CA LEU A 85 -11.39 18.09 2.30
C LEU A 85 -10.66 19.44 2.43
N ASN A 86 -9.84 19.79 1.45
CA ASN A 86 -9.14 21.08 1.45
C ASN A 86 -10.08 22.28 1.21
N GLU A 87 -11.13 22.13 0.39
CA GLU A 87 -12.18 23.14 0.22
C GLU A 87 -12.91 23.41 1.56
N GLU A 88 -13.31 22.35 2.28
CA GLU A 88 -13.95 22.43 3.59
C GLU A 88 -13.04 23.14 4.61
N ARG A 89 -11.75 22.82 4.64
CA ARG A 89 -10.75 23.46 5.50
C ARG A 89 -10.55 24.95 5.17
N ALA A 90 -10.45 25.26 3.87
CA ALA A 90 -10.35 26.65 3.43
C ALA A 90 -11.57 27.48 3.88
N ALA A 91 -12.77 26.94 3.74
CA ALA A 91 -14.00 27.59 4.20
C ALA A 91 -14.05 27.79 5.72
N ALA A 92 -13.41 26.89 6.49
CA ALA A 92 -13.27 26.99 7.93
C ALA A 92 -12.07 27.86 8.39
N GLY A 93 -11.26 28.40 7.47
CA GLY A 93 -10.07 29.18 7.79
C GLY A 93 -8.93 28.34 8.37
N GLU A 94 -8.94 27.01 8.13
CA GLU A 94 -7.94 26.09 8.62
C GLU A 94 -6.78 25.91 7.62
N PRO A 95 -5.55 25.58 8.06
CA PRO A 95 -4.42 25.28 7.18
C PRO A 95 -4.74 24.10 6.27
N LEU A 96 -4.42 24.21 4.98
CA LEU A 96 -4.63 23.13 4.01
C LEU A 96 -3.62 22.00 4.18
N PHE A 97 -4.03 20.78 3.85
CA PHE A 97 -3.09 19.67 3.73
C PHE A 97 -2.26 19.83 2.44
N ALA A 98 -0.96 19.60 2.55
CA ALA A 98 -0.03 19.75 1.43
C ALA A 98 -0.22 18.67 0.33
N ASN A 99 -0.62 17.46 0.72
CA ASN A 99 -0.83 16.33 -0.19
C ASN A 99 -1.77 15.28 0.44
N PRO A 100 -2.31 14.35 -0.38
CA PRO A 100 -3.23 13.29 0.08
C PRO A 100 -2.63 12.39 1.17
N ARG A 101 -1.33 12.09 1.11
CA ARG A 101 -0.65 11.27 2.12
C ARG A 101 -0.66 11.93 3.50
N ASN A 102 -0.35 13.22 3.58
CA ASN A 102 -0.37 13.97 4.85
C ASN A 102 -1.79 14.06 5.40
N ALA A 103 -2.79 14.27 4.53
CA ALA A 103 -4.20 14.25 4.90
C ALA A 103 -4.63 12.88 5.44
N THR A 104 -4.18 11.79 4.81
CA THR A 104 -4.43 10.41 5.27
C THR A 104 -3.81 10.16 6.65
N ALA A 105 -2.53 10.52 6.83
CA ALA A 105 -1.82 10.34 8.10
C ALA A 105 -2.49 11.13 9.24
N GLY A 106 -2.84 12.39 9.00
CA GLY A 106 -3.54 13.22 9.97
C GLY A 106 -4.96 12.74 10.25
N SER A 107 -5.59 12.02 9.30
CA SER A 107 -6.92 11.42 9.49
C SER A 107 -6.86 10.15 10.32
N LEU A 108 -5.95 9.23 10.00
CA LEU A 108 -5.85 7.94 10.69
C LEU A 108 -5.46 8.06 12.18
N LYS A 109 -4.82 9.17 12.57
CA LYS A 109 -4.38 9.41 13.93
C LYS A 109 -5.36 10.26 14.76
N GLN A 110 -6.57 10.52 14.26
CA GLN A 110 -7.61 11.19 15.04
C GLN A 110 -8.06 10.33 16.23
N LEU A 111 -8.27 10.97 17.36
CA LEU A 111 -8.73 10.28 18.58
C LEU A 111 -10.20 9.89 18.49
N ASP A 112 -11.02 10.68 17.79
CA ASP A 112 -12.43 10.40 17.58
C ASP A 112 -12.66 9.69 16.24
N PRO A 113 -13.07 8.41 16.23
CA PRO A 113 -13.38 7.68 15.01
C PRO A 113 -14.50 8.31 14.16
N LYS A 114 -15.37 9.15 14.73
CA LYS A 114 -16.41 9.85 13.97
C LYS A 114 -15.80 10.86 12.99
N VAL A 115 -14.71 11.51 13.38
CA VAL A 115 -13.96 12.42 12.50
C VAL A 115 -13.35 11.64 11.34
N VAL A 116 -12.84 10.42 11.60
CA VAL A 116 -12.30 9.53 10.56
C VAL A 116 -13.40 9.06 9.63
N ALA A 117 -14.55 8.67 10.18
CA ALA A 117 -15.72 8.21 9.42
C ALA A 117 -16.26 9.26 8.43
N ALA A 118 -16.13 10.55 8.76
CA ALA A 118 -16.51 11.65 7.87
C ALA A 118 -15.53 11.85 6.70
N ARG A 119 -14.31 11.28 6.77
CA ARG A 119 -13.30 11.37 5.73
C ARG A 119 -13.34 10.10 4.89
N PRO A 120 -13.54 10.19 3.55
CA PRO A 120 -13.69 9.00 2.68
C PRO A 120 -12.32 8.36 2.39
N LEU A 121 -11.66 7.84 3.44
CA LEU A 121 -10.46 7.04 3.31
C LEU A 121 -10.77 5.72 2.61
N ALA A 122 -9.82 5.24 1.83
CA ALA A 122 -9.85 3.94 1.20
C ALA A 122 -8.53 3.18 1.45
N ALA A 123 -8.51 1.90 1.17
CA ALA A 123 -7.32 1.06 1.33
C ALA A 123 -7.15 0.12 0.15
N VAL A 124 -5.89 -0.26 -0.13
CA VAL A 124 -5.52 -1.39 -1.00
C VAL A 124 -4.58 -2.30 -0.26
N PHE A 125 -4.69 -3.60 -0.54
CA PHE A 125 -3.93 -4.64 0.14
C PHE A 125 -3.04 -5.39 -0.84
N TYR A 126 -1.82 -5.74 -0.41
CA TYR A 126 -0.79 -6.25 -1.30
C TYR A 126 0.11 -7.33 -0.68
N ALA A 127 -0.08 -7.69 0.57
CA ALA A 127 0.70 -8.72 1.24
C ALA A 127 -0.05 -9.31 2.44
N THR A 128 0.39 -10.48 2.88
CA THR A 128 0.00 -11.10 4.14
C THR A 128 1.17 -11.09 5.12
N GLY A 129 0.86 -11.07 6.41
CA GLY A 129 1.78 -11.35 7.49
C GLY A 129 1.58 -12.76 8.02
N GLU A 130 1.15 -12.90 9.29
CA GLU A 130 0.78 -14.18 9.86
C GLU A 130 -0.45 -14.74 9.13
N TRP A 131 -0.31 -15.97 8.64
CA TRP A 131 -1.35 -16.64 7.86
C TRP A 131 -1.34 -18.12 8.20
N THR A 132 -2.46 -18.62 8.71
CA THR A 132 -2.63 -20.04 9.09
C THR A 132 -3.52 -20.80 8.09
N GLY A 133 -3.80 -20.23 6.94
CA GLY A 133 -4.58 -20.81 5.84
C GLY A 133 -3.71 -21.48 4.76
N PRO A 134 -4.34 -21.87 3.65
CA PRO A 134 -3.63 -22.42 2.50
C PRO A 134 -2.57 -21.46 1.98
N GLU A 135 -1.36 -21.98 1.75
CA GLU A 135 -0.26 -21.16 1.21
C GLU A 135 -0.52 -20.76 -0.24
N PHE A 136 -0.28 -19.51 -0.57
CA PHE A 136 -0.19 -19.05 -1.96
C PHE A 136 1.18 -19.43 -2.53
N ALA A 137 1.24 -19.93 -3.74
CA ALA A 137 2.51 -20.23 -4.40
C ALA A 137 3.18 -18.97 -4.97
N THR A 138 2.36 -18.00 -5.38
CA THR A 138 2.83 -16.78 -6.06
C THR A 138 2.20 -15.51 -5.47
N GLN A 139 2.88 -14.36 -5.69
CA GLN A 139 2.34 -13.03 -5.35
C GLN A 139 1.05 -12.74 -6.13
N ALA A 140 0.97 -13.18 -7.37
CA ALA A 140 -0.23 -13.02 -8.19
C ALA A 140 -1.42 -13.81 -7.62
N GLU A 141 -1.20 -15.04 -7.17
CA GLU A 141 -2.23 -15.83 -6.47
C GLU A 141 -2.66 -15.18 -5.16
N LEU A 142 -1.70 -14.63 -4.39
CA LEU A 142 -1.97 -13.90 -3.17
C LEU A 142 -2.89 -12.69 -3.44
N LEU A 143 -2.60 -11.88 -4.45
CA LEU A 143 -3.44 -10.73 -4.82
C LEU A 143 -4.86 -11.17 -5.24
N ARG A 144 -4.98 -12.23 -6.03
CA ARG A 144 -6.29 -12.81 -6.41
C ARG A 144 -7.03 -13.35 -5.18
N GLY A 145 -6.33 -14.05 -4.29
CA GLY A 145 -6.89 -14.58 -3.04
C GLY A 145 -7.39 -13.48 -2.11
N LEU A 146 -6.61 -12.40 -1.92
CA LEU A 146 -7.06 -11.25 -1.16
C LEU A 146 -8.33 -10.64 -1.75
N LYS A 147 -8.40 -10.50 -3.09
CA LYS A 147 -9.60 -9.99 -3.76
C LYS A 147 -10.82 -10.91 -3.55
N GLN A 148 -10.63 -12.23 -3.60
CA GLN A 148 -11.71 -13.21 -3.32
C GLN A 148 -12.21 -13.15 -1.87
N LEU A 149 -11.32 -12.83 -0.91
CA LEU A 149 -11.67 -12.60 0.49
C LEU A 149 -12.34 -11.23 0.74
N GLY A 150 -12.53 -10.41 -0.31
CA GLY A 150 -13.18 -9.11 -0.21
C GLY A 150 -12.23 -7.93 0.07
N PHE A 151 -10.91 -8.15 0.07
CA PHE A 151 -9.95 -7.05 0.21
C PHE A 151 -9.76 -6.33 -1.12
N PRO A 152 -9.83 -4.98 -1.16
CA PRO A 152 -9.43 -4.23 -2.34
C PRO A 152 -7.94 -4.45 -2.63
N VAL A 153 -7.64 -4.77 -3.88
CA VAL A 153 -6.27 -4.80 -4.41
C VAL A 153 -6.12 -3.71 -5.47
N ALA A 154 -4.91 -3.33 -5.79
CA ALA A 154 -4.68 -2.33 -6.84
C ALA A 154 -5.36 -2.74 -8.16
N ALA A 155 -5.96 -1.76 -8.85
CA ALA A 155 -6.66 -2.01 -10.11
C ALA A 155 -5.69 -2.42 -11.24
N LEU A 156 -4.49 -1.85 -11.21
CA LEU A 156 -3.42 -2.11 -12.18
C LEU A 156 -2.31 -2.89 -11.50
N TRP A 157 -2.04 -4.08 -11.97
CA TRP A 157 -0.86 -4.89 -11.65
C TRP A 157 -0.68 -5.97 -12.71
N TRP A 158 0.55 -6.45 -12.90
CA TRP A 158 0.88 -7.40 -13.97
C TRP A 158 1.84 -8.48 -13.50
N GLU A 159 1.64 -9.68 -14.01
CA GLU A 159 2.63 -10.75 -13.98
C GLU A 159 3.61 -10.55 -15.15
N CYS A 160 4.89 -10.58 -14.85
CA CYS A 160 5.97 -10.35 -15.80
C CYS A 160 6.88 -11.57 -15.83
N ARG A 161 7.07 -12.15 -17.00
CA ARG A 161 7.89 -13.35 -17.19
C ARG A 161 9.40 -13.12 -16.99
N ASP A 162 9.87 -11.88 -17.11
CA ASP A 162 11.27 -11.48 -17.00
C ASP A 162 11.42 -9.98 -16.74
N ILE A 163 12.68 -9.51 -16.65
CA ILE A 163 12.98 -8.09 -16.36
C ILE A 163 12.60 -7.15 -17.51
N ALA A 164 12.61 -7.62 -18.77
CA ALA A 164 12.21 -6.79 -19.90
C ALA A 164 10.72 -6.46 -19.82
N ALA A 165 9.88 -7.45 -19.53
CA ALA A 165 8.45 -7.24 -19.27
C ALA A 165 8.21 -6.34 -18.04
N VAL A 166 9.04 -6.44 -16.99
CA VAL A 166 8.95 -5.53 -15.82
C VAL A 166 9.17 -4.08 -16.23
N ILE A 167 10.19 -3.80 -17.03
CA ILE A 167 10.49 -2.43 -17.49
C ILE A 167 9.32 -1.87 -18.31
N GLU A 168 8.81 -2.66 -19.25
CA GLU A 168 7.64 -2.29 -20.07
C GLU A 168 6.42 -1.94 -19.20
N ARG A 169 6.08 -2.82 -18.24
CA ARG A 169 4.93 -2.62 -17.37
C ARG A 169 5.11 -1.48 -16.36
N ALA A 170 6.33 -1.24 -15.89
CA ALA A 170 6.61 -0.08 -15.05
C ALA A 170 6.44 1.24 -15.80
N MET A 171 6.85 1.30 -17.08
CA MET A 171 6.63 2.46 -17.95
C MET A 171 5.14 2.64 -18.28
N GLU A 172 4.43 1.57 -18.59
CA GLU A 172 2.97 1.60 -18.80
C GLU A 172 2.25 2.12 -17.56
N LEU A 173 2.62 1.64 -16.36
CA LEU A 173 2.03 2.11 -15.12
C LEU A 173 2.21 3.62 -14.93
N GLN A 174 3.40 4.15 -15.25
CA GLN A 174 3.67 5.57 -15.19
C GLN A 174 2.76 6.38 -16.12
N GLN A 175 2.57 5.91 -17.35
CA GLN A 175 1.70 6.57 -18.34
C GLN A 175 0.22 6.57 -17.89
N ARG A 176 -0.19 5.56 -17.14
CA ARG A 176 -1.56 5.35 -16.68
C ARG A 176 -1.81 5.86 -15.25
N GLU A 177 -0.86 6.61 -14.67
CA GLU A 177 -1.01 7.18 -13.32
C GLU A 177 -2.31 7.98 -13.18
N GLY A 178 -2.67 8.77 -14.17
CA GLY A 178 -3.90 9.58 -14.18
C GLY A 178 -5.21 8.77 -14.17
N GLU A 179 -5.18 7.46 -14.42
CA GLU A 179 -6.35 6.58 -14.33
C GLU A 179 -6.61 6.12 -12.89
N LEU A 180 -5.64 6.29 -11.99
CA LEU A 180 -5.76 5.89 -10.60
C LEU A 180 -6.46 6.98 -9.78
N ALA A 181 -7.28 6.57 -8.84
CA ALA A 181 -7.98 7.48 -7.94
C ALA A 181 -7.08 8.02 -6.81
N TYR A 182 -5.82 7.62 -6.76
CA TYR A 182 -4.86 7.92 -5.69
C TYR A 182 -3.46 8.19 -6.26
N ASP A 183 -2.65 8.90 -5.48
CA ASP A 183 -1.26 9.17 -5.82
C ASP A 183 -0.39 7.91 -5.71
N MET A 184 0.56 7.78 -6.62
CA MET A 184 1.64 6.80 -6.52
C MET A 184 3.00 7.47 -6.73
N ASP A 185 4.05 6.96 -6.10
CA ASP A 185 5.42 7.48 -6.25
C ASP A 185 6.35 6.52 -7.00
N GLY A 186 5.76 5.60 -7.76
CA GLY A 186 6.48 4.61 -8.55
C GLY A 186 5.78 3.27 -8.66
N ALA A 187 6.55 2.24 -8.93
CA ALA A 187 6.14 0.85 -8.97
C ALA A 187 6.83 0.02 -7.88
N VAL A 188 6.18 -1.02 -7.40
CA VAL A 188 6.80 -2.08 -6.60
C VAL A 188 6.93 -3.32 -7.45
N VAL A 189 8.16 -3.80 -7.60
CA VAL A 189 8.48 -5.02 -8.34
C VAL A 189 8.80 -6.11 -7.33
N LYS A 190 8.08 -7.21 -7.38
CA LYS A 190 8.27 -8.36 -6.48
C LYS A 190 8.57 -9.62 -7.27
N VAL A 191 9.42 -10.49 -6.75
CA VAL A 191 9.58 -11.85 -7.29
C VAL A 191 8.25 -12.58 -7.13
N ASN A 192 7.73 -13.18 -8.20
CA ASN A 192 6.37 -13.76 -8.18
C ASN A 192 6.28 -15.00 -7.29
N ARG A 193 7.25 -15.93 -7.33
CA ARG A 193 7.25 -17.15 -6.51
C ARG A 193 7.60 -16.86 -5.06
N LEU A 194 6.66 -17.06 -4.13
CA LEU A 194 6.83 -16.76 -2.70
C LEU A 194 7.89 -17.65 -2.04
N ALA A 195 8.04 -18.90 -2.46
CA ALA A 195 9.10 -19.80 -1.97
C ALA A 195 10.51 -19.21 -2.13
N LEU A 196 10.75 -18.42 -3.20
CA LEU A 196 12.04 -17.78 -3.46
C LEU A 196 12.31 -16.60 -2.51
N TRP A 197 11.30 -16.05 -1.85
CA TRP A 197 11.47 -14.93 -0.91
C TRP A 197 12.30 -15.33 0.30
N ARG A 198 12.08 -16.54 0.83
CA ARG A 198 12.86 -17.09 1.94
C ARG A 198 14.32 -17.29 1.54
N GLN A 199 14.56 -17.78 0.30
CA GLN A 199 15.90 -18.01 -0.22
C GLN A 199 16.66 -16.70 -0.48
N LEU A 200 16.00 -15.67 -0.98
CA LEU A 200 16.58 -14.34 -1.20
C LEU A 200 16.83 -13.60 0.09
N GLY A 201 15.95 -13.78 1.08
CA GLY A 201 16.03 -13.14 2.39
C GLY A 201 15.84 -11.63 2.34
N ALA A 202 16.34 -10.96 3.38
CA ALA A 202 16.27 -9.52 3.55
C ALA A 202 17.62 -8.96 3.99
N THR A 203 17.81 -7.66 3.79
CA THR A 203 18.85 -6.86 4.45
C THR A 203 18.26 -6.24 5.72
N ALA A 204 19.10 -5.57 6.51
CA ALA A 204 18.62 -4.80 7.66
C ALA A 204 17.57 -3.72 7.30
N LYS A 205 17.54 -3.27 6.04
CA LYS A 205 16.69 -2.15 5.59
C LYS A 205 15.55 -2.55 4.66
N ALA A 206 15.68 -3.66 3.91
CA ALA A 206 14.70 -4.01 2.88
C ALA A 206 14.76 -5.49 2.50
N PRO A 207 13.64 -6.10 2.04
CA PRO A 207 13.65 -7.43 1.44
C PRO A 207 14.42 -7.43 0.11
N ARG A 208 15.05 -8.56 -0.21
CA ARG A 208 15.78 -8.72 -1.48
C ARG A 208 14.89 -9.20 -2.63
N PHE A 209 13.70 -9.69 -2.31
CA PHE A 209 12.72 -10.14 -3.28
C PHE A 209 11.81 -9.05 -3.81
N ALA A 210 11.87 -7.84 -3.26
CA ALA A 210 11.07 -6.70 -3.68
C ALA A 210 11.93 -5.44 -3.86
N MET A 211 11.56 -4.62 -4.83
CA MET A 211 12.23 -3.36 -5.11
C MET A 211 11.19 -2.29 -5.45
N ALA A 212 11.30 -1.12 -4.84
CA ALA A 212 10.59 0.06 -5.28
C ALA A 212 11.35 0.74 -6.42
N TYR A 213 10.69 0.90 -7.56
CA TYR A 213 11.15 1.72 -8.67
C TYR A 213 10.42 3.05 -8.61
N LYS A 214 11.12 4.10 -8.20
CA LYS A 214 10.55 5.45 -8.09
C LYS A 214 10.69 6.18 -9.41
N TYR A 215 9.62 6.84 -9.83
CA TYR A 215 9.66 7.71 -11.00
C TYR A 215 10.45 8.99 -10.68
N SER A 216 11.09 9.55 -11.69
CA SER A 216 11.74 10.84 -11.55
C SER A 216 10.66 11.90 -11.31
N ARG A 217 10.76 12.60 -10.18
CA ARG A 217 9.88 13.74 -9.90
C ARG A 217 10.27 14.90 -10.81
N GLU A 218 9.29 15.71 -11.19
CA GLU A 218 9.56 17.01 -11.80
C GLU A 218 10.47 17.82 -10.88
N GLN A 219 11.56 18.35 -11.43
CA GLN A 219 12.48 19.20 -10.71
C GLN A 219 12.17 20.65 -11.09
N ALA A 220 11.92 21.49 -10.09
CA ALA A 220 11.84 22.93 -10.27
C ALA A 220 13.06 23.60 -9.64
N GLN A 221 13.66 24.54 -10.36
CA GLN A 221 14.71 25.39 -9.81
C GLN A 221 14.09 26.67 -9.28
N THR A 222 14.50 27.08 -8.08
CA THR A 222 14.10 28.35 -7.49
C THR A 222 15.31 29.03 -6.84
N ILE A 223 15.20 30.34 -6.65
CA ILE A 223 16.21 31.13 -5.96
C ILE A 223 15.68 31.48 -4.57
N LEU A 224 16.38 31.02 -3.53
CA LEU A 224 16.08 31.41 -2.16
C LEU A 224 16.39 32.90 -1.99
N ARG A 225 15.37 33.74 -1.79
CA ARG A 225 15.52 35.21 -1.66
C ARG A 225 15.65 35.69 -0.22
N GLY A 226 15.36 34.87 0.76
CA GLY A 226 15.48 35.20 2.17
C GLY A 226 14.92 34.11 3.08
N ILE A 227 15.35 34.11 4.32
CA ILE A 227 14.81 33.33 5.43
C ILE A 227 14.49 34.33 6.53
N THR A 228 13.24 34.38 6.97
CA THR A 228 12.81 35.10 8.18
C THR A 228 12.71 34.09 9.32
N LEU A 229 13.33 34.43 10.46
CA LEU A 229 13.23 33.67 11.72
C LEU A 229 12.10 34.23 12.57
#